data_2fec3d29b7055ea38e1be4b80144c4f7
#
_entry.id   2fec3d29b7055ea38e1be4b80144c4f7
#
_cell.length_a   1.000
_cell.length_b   1.000
_cell.length_c   1.000
_cell.angle_alpha   90.00
_cell.angle_beta   90.00
_cell.angle_gamma   90.00
#
_symmetry.space_group_name_H-M   'P 1'
#
loop_
_entity.id
_entity.type
_entity.pdbx_description
1 polymer ?
#
loop_
_entity_poly.entity_id
_entity_poly.type
_entity_poly.pdbx_seq_one_letter_code
_entity_poly.pdbx_strand_id
1 'polypeptide(L)'
;MALKAGIVGLPNVGKSTLFNCLSSAKAQAANFPFCTIDAQLGQVSVPDERLTKLAELVHPGRIVPAVCDIVDIAGLVKGASKGEGLGNQFLGNIRECDAIIHVLRCFDNGNIVHVDGSVDPVRDKEIIDTELQLKDLETIEIRLAKTEKAAAAGNKEAKVEVVVLKAYKEVLDQGKNARIVEFESKDEQDCARNLFLLTAKPVLYVCNVGESEAKEGNDFTKRVEALAKEEGAEAMIIAAKTEEDIAELESYEDKQMFLEELGLEESGVNRLIKKAYSLLNLETFITAGEMEVKAWTYHKGWKAPQCAGVIHTDFEKGFIRAEVIKYDDYVNLGGETAVKEAGKMNVEGKEYVVQDGDIMHFRFNV
;
A
#
# COMPACT_ATOMS: atom_id res chain seq x y z
N MET A 1 11.57 5.76 -7.92
CA MET A 1 11.59 5.76 -6.45
C MET A 1 10.63 4.68 -5.99
N ALA A 2 10.94 3.97 -4.91
CA ALA A 2 10.01 3.03 -4.32
C ALA A 2 8.78 3.79 -3.78
N LEU A 3 7.57 3.25 -3.98
CA LEU A 3 6.34 3.83 -3.44
C LEU A 3 6.25 3.53 -1.94
N LYS A 4 5.71 4.50 -1.18
CA LYS A 4 5.66 4.46 0.28
C LYS A 4 4.24 4.61 0.80
N ALA A 5 3.84 3.77 1.75
CA ALA A 5 2.63 3.96 2.54
C ALA A 5 2.97 4.57 3.91
N GLY A 6 2.34 5.67 4.26
CA GLY A 6 2.55 6.35 5.54
C GLY A 6 1.49 5.97 6.57
N ILE A 7 1.90 5.51 7.76
CA ILE A 7 0.98 5.24 8.86
C ILE A 7 0.72 6.53 9.62
N VAL A 8 -0.55 6.92 9.72
CA VAL A 8 -1.02 8.09 10.46
C VAL A 8 -2.08 7.70 11.49
N GLY A 9 -2.29 8.53 12.49
CA GLY A 9 -3.33 8.36 13.51
C GLY A 9 -3.10 9.29 14.69
N LEU A 10 -4.15 9.55 15.45
CA LEU A 10 -4.07 10.32 16.69
C LEU A 10 -3.19 9.60 17.74
N PRO A 11 -2.75 10.28 18.79
CA PRO A 11 -2.07 9.64 19.90
C PRO A 11 -2.92 8.53 20.54
N ASN A 12 -2.27 7.47 21.01
CA ASN A 12 -2.89 6.36 21.76
C ASN A 12 -3.93 5.51 20.97
N VAL A 13 -3.86 5.51 19.64
CA VAL A 13 -4.71 4.65 18.77
C VAL A 13 -4.11 3.26 18.52
N GLY A 14 -2.86 2.98 18.99
CA GLY A 14 -2.13 1.74 18.74
C GLY A 14 -1.18 1.79 17.54
N LYS A 15 -0.92 2.99 16.99
CA LYS A 15 -0.04 3.19 15.83
C LYS A 15 1.38 2.63 16.04
N SER A 16 2.02 2.95 17.17
CA SER A 16 3.39 2.49 17.48
C SER A 16 3.45 0.98 17.69
N THR A 17 2.44 0.39 18.36
CA THR A 17 2.32 -1.07 18.52
C THR A 17 2.25 -1.74 17.16
N LEU A 18 1.38 -1.26 16.27
CA LEU A 18 1.25 -1.78 14.93
C LEU A 18 2.54 -1.66 14.11
N PHE A 19 3.22 -0.51 14.18
CA PHE A 19 4.49 -0.31 13.50
C PHE A 19 5.60 -1.24 14.03
N ASN A 20 5.63 -1.49 15.32
CA ASN A 20 6.55 -2.46 15.93
C ASN A 20 6.28 -3.89 15.43
N CYS A 21 5.01 -4.29 15.32
CA CYS A 21 4.63 -5.59 14.75
C CYS A 21 5.08 -5.73 13.29
N LEU A 22 4.93 -4.69 12.47
CA LEU A 22 5.44 -4.65 11.10
C LEU A 22 6.96 -4.80 11.05
N SER A 23 7.68 -4.15 11.97
CA SER A 23 9.14 -4.25 12.07
C SER A 23 9.59 -5.63 12.54
N SER A 24 8.84 -6.26 13.44
CA SER A 24 9.11 -7.63 13.93
C SER A 24 8.82 -8.67 12.84
N ALA A 25 7.78 -8.50 12.05
CA ALA A 25 7.48 -9.34 10.88
C ALA A 25 8.65 -9.35 9.86
N LYS A 26 9.34 -8.21 9.70
CA LYS A 26 10.58 -8.12 8.92
C LYS A 26 11.68 -9.04 9.46
N ALA A 27 11.94 -9.00 10.77
CA ALA A 27 12.97 -9.85 11.39
C ALA A 27 12.64 -11.34 11.27
N GLN A 28 11.37 -11.71 11.38
CA GLN A 28 10.91 -13.10 11.23
C GLN A 28 10.98 -13.61 9.79
N ALA A 29 10.64 -12.78 8.80
CA ALA A 29 10.79 -13.15 7.40
C ALA A 29 12.26 -13.45 7.03
N ALA A 30 13.23 -12.81 7.71
CA ALA A 30 14.65 -13.13 7.54
C ALA A 30 15.04 -14.51 8.10
N ASN A 31 14.24 -15.09 8.99
CA ASN A 31 14.50 -16.40 9.60
C ASN A 31 13.93 -17.59 8.80
N PHE A 32 13.18 -17.35 7.71
CA PHE A 32 12.78 -18.44 6.82
C PHE A 32 14.01 -19.07 6.14
N PRO A 33 14.11 -20.40 6.10
CA PRO A 33 15.22 -21.07 5.44
C PRO A 33 15.36 -20.55 4.00
N PHE A 34 16.58 -20.13 3.63
CA PHE A 34 16.93 -19.59 2.31
C PHE A 34 16.35 -18.22 1.95
N CYS A 35 15.67 -17.52 2.87
CA CYS A 35 15.18 -16.16 2.63
C CYS A 35 16.32 -15.15 2.90
N THR A 36 16.71 -14.38 1.89
CA THR A 36 17.70 -13.30 2.02
C THR A 36 16.99 -11.97 1.89
N ILE A 37 16.98 -11.15 2.96
CA ILE A 37 16.37 -9.83 2.98
C ILE A 37 17.43 -8.81 3.37
N ASP A 38 17.86 -8.01 2.38
CA ASP A 38 18.61 -6.77 2.61
C ASP A 38 17.60 -5.60 2.71
N ALA A 39 16.76 -5.62 3.75
CA ALA A 39 15.73 -4.61 3.90
C ALA A 39 16.24 -3.37 4.65
N GLN A 40 16.06 -2.20 4.04
CA GLN A 40 16.32 -0.90 4.65
C GLN A 40 15.24 -0.57 5.71
N LEU A 41 15.49 0.44 6.53
CA LEU A 41 14.55 0.89 7.56
C LEU A 41 13.19 1.25 6.89
N GLY A 42 12.09 0.65 7.36
CA GLY A 42 10.74 0.89 6.81
C GLY A 42 10.29 -0.07 5.70
N GLN A 43 11.16 -0.96 5.20
CA GLN A 43 10.76 -1.99 4.24
C GLN A 43 10.23 -3.23 4.95
N VAL A 44 9.09 -3.74 4.52
CA VAL A 44 8.48 -4.99 5.00
C VAL A 44 8.32 -5.96 3.84
N SER A 45 8.53 -7.24 4.11
CA SER A 45 8.31 -8.29 3.11
C SER A 45 6.83 -8.51 2.87
N VAL A 46 6.43 -8.60 1.61
CA VAL A 46 5.05 -8.92 1.23
C VAL A 46 4.85 -10.44 1.35
N PRO A 47 3.95 -10.89 2.24
CA PRO A 47 3.64 -12.32 2.37
C PRO A 47 3.02 -12.85 1.08
N ASP A 48 3.65 -13.88 0.49
CA ASP A 48 3.18 -14.51 -0.75
C ASP A 48 3.43 -16.02 -0.73
N GLU A 49 2.38 -16.78 -0.48
CA GLU A 49 2.42 -18.25 -0.40
C GLU A 49 2.84 -18.90 -1.73
N ARG A 50 2.67 -18.19 -2.85
CA ARG A 50 3.09 -18.67 -4.17
C ARG A 50 4.59 -18.96 -4.23
N LEU A 51 5.40 -18.16 -3.52
CA LEU A 51 6.85 -18.34 -3.47
C LEU A 51 7.23 -19.65 -2.76
N THR A 52 6.56 -19.96 -1.65
CA THR A 52 6.77 -21.21 -0.91
C THR A 52 6.42 -22.41 -1.78
N LYS A 53 5.26 -22.34 -2.46
CA LYS A 53 4.80 -23.42 -3.33
C LYS A 53 5.72 -23.65 -4.53
N LEU A 54 6.21 -22.57 -5.14
CA LEU A 54 7.20 -22.67 -6.21
C LEU A 54 8.53 -23.22 -5.71
N ALA A 55 8.97 -22.84 -4.50
CA ALA A 55 10.20 -23.36 -3.91
C ALA A 55 10.16 -24.87 -3.65
N GLU A 56 8.99 -25.41 -3.28
CA GLU A 56 8.79 -26.88 -3.15
C GLU A 56 8.99 -27.61 -4.49
N LEU A 57 8.70 -26.98 -5.61
CA LEU A 57 8.83 -27.58 -6.94
C LEU A 57 10.22 -27.39 -7.55
N VAL A 58 10.83 -26.22 -7.33
CA VAL A 58 12.08 -25.82 -7.99
C VAL A 58 13.31 -26.15 -7.12
N HIS A 59 13.16 -26.28 -5.79
CA HIS A 59 14.22 -26.43 -4.80
C HIS A 59 15.33 -25.38 -4.95
N PRO A 60 15.00 -24.07 -4.88
CA PRO A 60 15.94 -22.99 -5.15
C PRO A 60 16.99 -22.84 -4.05
N GLY A 61 18.13 -22.27 -4.39
CA GLY A 61 19.14 -21.88 -3.40
C GLY A 61 18.67 -20.76 -2.45
N ARG A 62 17.72 -19.93 -2.86
CA ARG A 62 17.10 -18.87 -2.01
C ARG A 62 15.73 -18.45 -2.51
N ILE A 63 14.95 -17.87 -1.58
CA ILE A 63 13.65 -17.25 -1.87
C ILE A 63 13.77 -15.75 -1.57
N VAL A 64 13.32 -14.90 -2.49
CA VAL A 64 13.35 -13.43 -2.35
C VAL A 64 11.94 -12.88 -2.53
N PRO A 65 11.23 -12.50 -1.44
CA PRO A 65 9.90 -11.91 -1.51
C PRO A 65 9.94 -10.50 -2.07
N ALA A 66 8.80 -10.00 -2.53
CA ALA A 66 8.58 -8.59 -2.79
C ALA A 66 8.65 -7.79 -1.48
N VAL A 67 8.94 -6.51 -1.57
CA VAL A 67 8.99 -5.61 -0.41
C VAL A 67 8.07 -4.41 -0.64
N CYS A 68 7.51 -3.90 0.47
CA CYS A 68 6.70 -2.70 0.51
C CYS A 68 7.32 -1.71 1.51
N ASP A 69 7.39 -0.43 1.15
CA ASP A 69 7.87 0.62 2.04
C ASP A 69 6.70 1.12 2.90
N ILE A 70 6.76 0.89 4.22
CA ILE A 70 5.81 1.41 5.19
C ILE A 70 6.57 2.27 6.20
N VAL A 71 6.16 3.53 6.35
CA VAL A 71 6.84 4.51 7.21
C VAL A 71 5.90 4.96 8.33
N ASP A 72 6.45 5.06 9.56
CA ASP A 72 5.74 5.67 10.67
C ASP A 72 5.81 7.19 10.57
N ILE A 73 4.65 7.83 10.52
CA ILE A 73 4.55 9.28 10.56
C ILE A 73 4.15 9.69 11.97
N ALA A 74 5.00 10.49 12.62
CA ALA A 74 4.76 10.99 13.98
C ALA A 74 3.35 11.59 14.09
N GLY A 75 2.64 11.27 15.19
CA GLY A 75 1.22 11.60 15.35
C GLY A 75 0.89 13.07 15.18
N LEU A 76 -0.27 13.33 14.59
CA LEU A 76 -0.82 14.68 14.41
C LEU A 76 -1.23 15.26 15.76
N VAL A 77 -0.89 16.54 15.96
CA VAL A 77 -1.47 17.37 17.00
C VAL A 77 -2.45 18.32 16.33
N LYS A 78 -3.64 18.51 16.90
CA LYS A 78 -4.64 19.47 16.45
C LYS A 78 -4.00 20.86 16.24
N GLY A 79 -4.24 21.48 15.08
CA GLY A 79 -3.61 22.76 14.71
C GLY A 79 -2.35 22.65 13.84
N ALA A 80 -2.04 21.47 13.33
CA ALA A 80 -0.88 21.25 12.47
C ALA A 80 -0.86 22.11 11.20
N SER A 81 -2.03 22.40 10.63
CA SER A 81 -2.20 23.23 9.43
C SER A 81 -1.83 24.70 9.67
N LYS A 82 -1.84 25.18 10.93
CA LYS A 82 -1.48 26.57 11.28
C LYS A 82 0.03 26.83 11.31
N GLY A 83 0.84 25.84 10.98
CA GLY A 83 2.25 26.05 10.64
C GLY A 83 3.23 26.14 11.81
N GLU A 84 2.86 25.73 13.01
CA GLU A 84 3.78 25.72 14.14
C GLU A 84 4.54 24.37 14.24
N GLY A 85 5.84 24.41 14.00
CA GLY A 85 6.81 23.35 14.36
C GLY A 85 6.52 21.95 13.81
N LEU A 86 6.13 21.03 14.67
CA LEU A 86 5.91 19.60 14.37
C LEU A 86 4.79 19.35 13.33
N GLY A 87 3.80 20.24 13.22
CA GLY A 87 2.71 20.11 12.24
C GLY A 87 3.20 20.19 10.78
N ASN A 88 4.10 21.11 10.46
CA ASN A 88 4.66 21.21 9.12
C ASN A 88 5.50 19.99 8.75
N GLN A 89 6.23 19.41 9.71
CA GLN A 89 7.00 18.20 9.50
C GLN A 89 6.08 17.00 9.22
N PHE A 90 4.99 16.87 10.00
CA PHE A 90 3.97 15.84 9.78
C PHE A 90 3.38 15.91 8.36
N LEU A 91 2.93 17.10 7.93
CA LEU A 91 2.37 17.31 6.59
C LEU A 91 3.40 17.08 5.49
N GLY A 92 4.67 17.42 5.74
CA GLY A 92 5.80 17.12 4.84
C GLY A 92 6.00 15.62 4.66
N ASN A 93 6.01 14.86 5.76
CA ASN A 93 6.17 13.40 5.72
C ASN A 93 5.01 12.71 4.97
N ILE A 94 3.76 13.17 5.18
CA ILE A 94 2.62 12.65 4.40
C ILE A 94 2.80 12.97 2.91
N ARG A 95 3.31 14.15 2.56
CA ARG A 95 3.52 14.53 1.16
C ARG A 95 4.46 13.58 0.43
N GLU A 96 5.47 13.06 1.12
CA GLU A 96 6.44 12.10 0.57
C GLU A 96 5.89 10.68 0.41
N CYS A 97 4.74 10.36 1.00
CA CYS A 97 4.08 9.07 0.85
C CYS A 97 3.15 9.06 -0.37
N ASP A 98 2.93 7.87 -0.94
CA ASP A 98 2.04 7.66 -2.08
C ASP A 98 0.65 7.19 -1.64
N ALA A 99 0.55 6.61 -0.45
CA ALA A 99 -0.71 6.16 0.17
C ALA A 99 -0.69 6.40 1.68
N ILE A 100 -1.86 6.40 2.30
CA ILE A 100 -2.05 6.62 3.73
C ILE A 100 -2.68 5.37 4.38
N ILE A 101 -2.08 4.89 5.46
CA ILE A 101 -2.66 3.90 6.37
C ILE A 101 -3.12 4.66 7.61
N HIS A 102 -4.43 4.88 7.73
CA HIS A 102 -5.00 5.67 8.81
C HIS A 102 -5.50 4.78 9.93
N VAL A 103 -4.77 4.71 11.04
CA VAL A 103 -5.10 3.91 12.22
C VAL A 103 -6.11 4.65 13.08
N LEU A 104 -7.24 4.01 13.34
CA LEU A 104 -8.36 4.51 14.13
C LEU A 104 -8.56 3.64 15.37
N ARG A 105 -8.78 4.27 16.51
CA ARG A 105 -9.08 3.57 17.76
C ARG A 105 -10.56 3.15 17.77
N CYS A 106 -10.79 1.84 17.71
CA CYS A 106 -12.12 1.22 17.74
C CYS A 106 -12.28 0.29 18.96
N PHE A 107 -11.55 0.54 20.03
CA PHE A 107 -11.67 -0.18 21.30
C PHE A 107 -11.83 0.80 22.45
N ASP A 108 -12.56 0.39 23.49
CA ASP A 108 -12.66 1.14 24.74
C ASP A 108 -11.76 0.50 25.80
N ASN A 109 -10.92 1.31 26.43
CA ASN A 109 -10.06 0.89 27.53
C ASN A 109 -9.86 2.08 28.48
N GLY A 110 -10.49 2.01 29.65
CA GLY A 110 -10.43 3.07 30.66
C GLY A 110 -9.02 3.42 31.18
N ASN A 111 -8.03 2.54 30.97
CA ASN A 111 -6.65 2.78 31.34
C ASN A 111 -5.83 3.57 30.29
N ILE A 112 -6.37 3.71 29.09
CA ILE A 112 -5.72 4.41 27.98
C ILE A 112 -6.47 5.71 27.71
N VAL A 113 -5.85 6.84 28.04
CA VAL A 113 -6.45 8.16 27.88
C VAL A 113 -6.68 8.45 26.39
N HIS A 114 -7.89 8.92 26.07
CA HIS A 114 -8.21 9.47 24.74
C HIS A 114 -8.00 10.99 24.74
N VAL A 115 -7.45 11.54 23.64
CA VAL A 115 -7.14 12.97 23.54
C VAL A 115 -8.39 13.84 23.72
N ASP A 116 -9.55 13.43 23.18
CA ASP A 116 -10.83 14.12 23.29
C ASP A 116 -11.78 13.52 24.35
N GLY A 117 -11.27 12.70 25.27
CA GLY A 117 -12.01 12.17 26.42
C GLY A 117 -12.99 11.03 26.12
N SER A 118 -13.29 10.71 24.87
CA SER A 118 -14.15 9.60 24.45
C SER A 118 -13.69 8.98 23.14
N VAL A 119 -13.96 7.70 22.94
CA VAL A 119 -13.64 7.00 21.68
C VAL A 119 -14.72 7.30 20.63
N ASP A 120 -14.33 7.90 19.54
CA ASP A 120 -15.16 8.06 18.34
C ASP A 120 -14.28 8.08 17.08
N PRO A 121 -14.13 6.93 16.38
CA PRO A 121 -13.22 6.81 15.23
C PRO A 121 -13.62 7.71 14.05
N VAL A 122 -14.89 8.03 13.89
CA VAL A 122 -15.35 8.93 12.81
C VAL A 122 -14.90 10.36 13.09
N ARG A 123 -15.14 10.87 14.29
CA ARG A 123 -14.63 12.18 14.72
C ARG A 123 -13.10 12.25 14.63
N ASP A 124 -12.41 11.21 15.09
CA ASP A 124 -10.94 11.17 15.08
C ASP A 124 -10.38 11.21 13.66
N LYS A 125 -11.04 10.53 12.72
CA LYS A 125 -10.74 10.62 11.29
C LYS A 125 -10.97 12.03 10.75
N GLU A 126 -12.10 12.66 11.08
CA GLU A 126 -12.43 14.01 10.62
C GLU A 126 -11.45 15.07 11.12
N ILE A 127 -10.87 14.92 12.31
CA ILE A 127 -9.81 15.80 12.83
C ILE A 127 -8.59 15.78 11.91
N ILE A 128 -8.12 14.59 11.52
CA ILE A 128 -6.97 14.46 10.62
C ILE A 128 -7.32 14.98 9.23
N ASP A 129 -8.46 14.61 8.69
CA ASP A 129 -8.89 15.04 7.37
C ASP A 129 -8.99 16.57 7.27
N THR A 130 -9.55 17.22 8.29
CA THR A 130 -9.66 18.68 8.32
C THR A 130 -8.29 19.35 8.22
N GLU A 131 -7.29 18.87 8.94
CA GLU A 131 -5.93 19.43 8.87
C GLU A 131 -5.30 19.26 7.48
N LEU A 132 -5.51 18.09 6.85
CA LEU A 132 -5.02 17.81 5.50
C LEU A 132 -5.76 18.67 4.45
N GLN A 133 -7.10 18.81 4.57
CA GLN A 133 -7.94 19.60 3.68
C GLN A 133 -7.56 21.08 3.73
N LEU A 134 -7.36 21.65 4.92
CA LEU A 134 -6.94 23.04 5.08
C LEU A 134 -5.58 23.30 4.41
N LYS A 135 -4.64 22.34 4.51
CA LYS A 135 -3.34 22.47 3.86
C LYS A 135 -3.42 22.34 2.34
N ASP A 136 -4.28 21.48 1.84
CA ASP A 136 -4.53 21.36 0.40
C ASP A 136 -5.22 22.62 -0.15
N LEU A 137 -6.21 23.19 0.55
CA LEU A 137 -6.85 24.44 0.18
C LEU A 137 -5.84 25.60 0.07
N GLU A 138 -4.96 25.76 1.06
CA GLU A 138 -3.88 26.74 1.00
C GLU A 138 -3.02 26.57 -0.25
N THR A 139 -2.63 25.33 -0.54
CA THR A 139 -1.81 24.98 -1.72
C THR A 139 -2.53 25.33 -3.02
N ILE A 140 -3.82 24.97 -3.11
CA ILE A 140 -4.67 25.22 -4.28
C ILE A 140 -4.87 26.72 -4.50
N GLU A 141 -5.18 27.49 -3.46
CA GLU A 141 -5.41 28.93 -3.58
C GLU A 141 -4.18 29.70 -4.08
N ILE A 142 -3.00 29.38 -3.50
CA ILE A 142 -1.74 29.97 -3.94
C ILE A 142 -1.46 29.65 -5.42
N ARG A 143 -1.71 28.40 -5.81
CA ARG A 143 -1.43 27.92 -7.17
C ARG A 143 -2.43 28.48 -8.17
N LEU A 144 -3.72 28.51 -7.82
CA LEU A 144 -4.80 29.03 -8.66
C LEU A 144 -4.60 30.50 -9.01
N ALA A 145 -4.21 31.34 -8.04
CA ALA A 145 -3.94 32.76 -8.26
C ALA A 145 -2.83 33.04 -9.30
N LYS A 146 -1.85 32.12 -9.43
CA LYS A 146 -0.78 32.20 -10.46
C LYS A 146 -1.25 31.64 -11.79
N THR A 147 -1.89 30.47 -11.77
CA THR A 147 -2.27 29.71 -12.95
C THR A 147 -3.39 30.40 -13.74
N GLU A 148 -4.36 31.08 -13.08
CA GLU A 148 -5.42 31.84 -13.76
C GLU A 148 -4.87 32.95 -14.67
N LYS A 149 -3.80 33.64 -14.25
CA LYS A 149 -3.15 34.67 -15.07
C LYS A 149 -2.53 34.06 -16.35
N ALA A 150 -1.84 32.91 -16.23
CA ALA A 150 -1.26 32.19 -17.36
C ALA A 150 -2.34 31.64 -18.30
N ALA A 151 -3.44 31.10 -17.76
CA ALA A 151 -4.57 30.61 -18.53
C ALA A 151 -5.27 31.70 -19.32
N ALA A 152 -5.45 32.91 -18.71
CA ALA A 152 -5.99 34.10 -19.38
C ALA A 152 -5.08 34.59 -20.52
N ALA A 153 -3.75 34.40 -20.41
CA ALA A 153 -2.77 34.69 -21.45
C ALA A 153 -2.74 33.64 -22.59
N GLY A 154 -3.60 32.60 -22.52
CA GLY A 154 -3.77 31.61 -23.59
C GLY A 154 -2.96 30.32 -23.41
N ASN A 155 -2.24 30.12 -22.29
CA ASN A 155 -1.49 28.91 -22.02
C ASN A 155 -2.45 27.71 -21.85
N LYS A 156 -2.29 26.67 -22.67
CA LYS A 156 -3.18 25.49 -22.71
C LYS A 156 -3.04 24.63 -21.46
N GLU A 157 -1.82 24.40 -20.99
CA GLU A 157 -1.57 23.61 -19.78
C GLU A 157 -2.15 24.29 -18.55
N ALA A 158 -1.99 25.61 -18.43
CA ALA A 158 -2.58 26.39 -17.35
C ALA A 158 -4.11 26.36 -17.37
N LYS A 159 -4.76 26.24 -18.54
CA LYS A 159 -6.24 26.07 -18.61
C LYS A 159 -6.67 24.75 -18.03
N VAL A 160 -5.97 23.65 -18.33
CA VAL A 160 -6.24 22.32 -17.73
C VAL A 160 -6.02 22.38 -16.22
N GLU A 161 -4.91 22.98 -15.79
CA GLU A 161 -4.61 23.10 -14.36
C GLU A 161 -5.66 23.90 -13.59
N VAL A 162 -6.20 24.99 -14.16
CA VAL A 162 -7.29 25.76 -13.55
C VAL A 162 -8.56 24.91 -13.37
N VAL A 163 -8.90 24.06 -14.35
CA VAL A 163 -10.05 23.15 -14.25
C VAL A 163 -9.85 22.18 -13.09
N VAL A 164 -8.69 21.53 -13.02
CA VAL A 164 -8.35 20.57 -11.95
C VAL A 164 -8.35 21.23 -10.57
N LEU A 165 -7.71 22.41 -10.44
CA LEU A 165 -7.65 23.13 -9.17
C LEU A 165 -9.03 23.57 -8.68
N LYS A 166 -9.92 24.03 -9.58
CA LYS A 166 -11.29 24.43 -9.23
C LYS A 166 -12.14 23.23 -8.80
N ALA A 167 -12.04 22.10 -9.48
CA ALA A 167 -12.74 20.87 -9.11
C ALA A 167 -12.31 20.38 -7.71
N TYR A 168 -11.02 20.39 -7.41
CA TYR A 168 -10.54 20.05 -6.08
C TYR A 168 -10.97 21.06 -5.00
N LYS A 169 -10.91 22.37 -5.31
CA LYS A 169 -11.34 23.41 -4.38
C LYS A 169 -12.81 23.24 -3.99
N GLU A 170 -13.67 22.94 -4.95
CA GLU A 170 -15.11 22.78 -4.73
C GLU A 170 -15.42 21.67 -3.71
N VAL A 171 -14.77 20.51 -3.81
CA VAL A 171 -15.02 19.41 -2.88
C VAL A 171 -14.40 19.66 -1.51
N LEU A 172 -13.21 20.29 -1.47
CA LEU A 172 -12.55 20.64 -0.21
C LEU A 172 -13.31 21.72 0.56
N ASP A 173 -13.91 22.72 -0.12
CA ASP A 173 -14.77 23.73 0.49
C ASP A 173 -16.06 23.12 1.10
N GLN A 174 -16.47 21.92 0.65
CA GLN A 174 -17.55 21.13 1.23
C GLN A 174 -17.10 20.21 2.39
N GLY A 175 -15.84 20.28 2.80
CA GLY A 175 -15.27 19.39 3.82
C GLY A 175 -15.06 17.94 3.35
N LYS A 176 -14.97 17.71 2.05
CA LYS A 176 -14.73 16.40 1.46
C LYS A 176 -13.27 16.28 0.98
N ASN A 177 -12.76 15.07 0.93
CA ASN A 177 -11.40 14.81 0.50
C ASN A 177 -11.26 14.86 -1.03
N ALA A 178 -10.12 15.33 -1.55
CA ALA A 178 -9.86 15.47 -2.97
C ALA A 178 -9.90 14.14 -3.73
N ARG A 179 -9.68 13.00 -3.05
CA ARG A 179 -9.68 11.64 -3.65
C ARG A 179 -10.99 11.23 -4.29
N ILE A 180 -12.10 11.89 -3.98
CA ILE A 180 -13.41 11.58 -4.59
C ILE A 180 -13.61 12.20 -5.97
N VAL A 181 -12.71 13.10 -6.39
CA VAL A 181 -12.80 13.76 -7.70
C VAL A 181 -12.19 12.84 -8.77
N GLU A 182 -12.98 12.52 -9.77
CA GLU A 182 -12.54 11.76 -10.93
C GLU A 182 -12.36 12.68 -12.13
N PHE A 183 -11.30 12.49 -12.89
CA PHE A 183 -11.00 13.22 -14.11
C PHE A 183 -11.06 12.27 -15.32
N GLU A 184 -11.73 12.70 -16.39
CA GLU A 184 -11.92 11.87 -17.56
C GLU A 184 -10.74 11.95 -18.53
N SER A 185 -10.14 13.15 -18.69
CA SER A 185 -9.05 13.34 -19.63
C SER A 185 -7.69 12.97 -19.01
N LYS A 186 -6.80 12.41 -19.86
CA LYS A 186 -5.45 12.06 -19.43
C LYS A 186 -4.66 13.28 -18.96
N ASP A 187 -4.82 14.42 -19.61
CA ASP A 187 -4.12 15.65 -19.26
C ASP A 187 -4.53 16.14 -17.87
N GLU A 188 -5.81 16.04 -17.52
CA GLU A 188 -6.32 16.37 -16.18
C GLU A 188 -5.82 15.37 -15.13
N GLN A 189 -5.83 14.06 -15.44
CA GLN A 189 -5.30 13.03 -14.54
C GLN A 189 -3.81 13.22 -14.26
N ASP A 190 -3.02 13.53 -15.28
CA ASP A 190 -1.59 13.78 -15.13
C ASP A 190 -1.33 15.09 -14.36
N CYS A 191 -2.13 16.14 -14.62
CA CYS A 191 -2.10 17.38 -13.85
C CYS A 191 -2.44 17.12 -12.38
N ALA A 192 -3.53 16.40 -12.10
CA ALA A 192 -3.99 16.07 -10.76
C ALA A 192 -2.91 15.34 -9.94
N ARG A 193 -2.25 14.34 -10.53
CA ARG A 193 -1.13 13.61 -9.91
C ARG A 193 0.04 14.53 -9.54
N ASN A 194 0.37 15.48 -10.41
CA ASN A 194 1.48 16.42 -10.22
C ASN A 194 1.21 17.52 -9.18
N LEU A 195 -0.01 17.62 -8.65
CA LEU A 195 -0.34 18.53 -7.56
C LEU A 195 0.10 18.01 -6.19
N PHE A 196 0.28 16.70 -6.05
CA PHE A 196 0.68 16.02 -4.80
C PHE A 196 -0.18 16.43 -3.59
N LEU A 197 -1.50 16.58 -3.79
CA LEU A 197 -2.42 16.90 -2.72
C LEU A 197 -2.47 15.78 -1.68
N LEU A 198 -2.55 16.15 -0.40
CA LEU A 198 -2.54 15.22 0.71
C LEU A 198 -3.82 14.39 0.75
N THR A 199 -4.97 15.04 0.53
CA THR A 199 -6.29 14.40 0.55
C THR A 199 -6.65 13.68 -0.75
N ALA A 200 -5.84 13.81 -1.81
CA ALA A 200 -6.00 13.05 -3.05
C ALA A 200 -5.36 11.65 -2.97
N LYS A 201 -4.51 11.41 -1.97
CA LYS A 201 -3.84 10.12 -1.80
C LYS A 201 -4.84 9.02 -1.44
N PRO A 202 -4.65 7.78 -1.96
CA PRO A 202 -5.44 6.62 -1.54
C PRO A 202 -5.25 6.37 -0.05
N VAL A 203 -6.32 5.92 0.63
CA VAL A 203 -6.33 5.68 2.07
C VAL A 203 -6.88 4.29 2.40
N LEU A 204 -6.24 3.64 3.38
CA LEU A 204 -6.74 2.45 4.06
C LEU A 204 -7.03 2.81 5.51
N TYR A 205 -8.28 2.67 5.95
CA TYR A 205 -8.65 2.82 7.35
C TYR A 205 -8.37 1.53 8.11
N VAL A 206 -7.58 1.60 9.16
CA VAL A 206 -7.24 0.47 10.01
C VAL A 206 -7.93 0.63 11.36
N CYS A 207 -9.01 -0.11 11.56
CA CYS A 207 -9.79 -0.14 12.79
C CYS A 207 -9.06 -1.00 13.83
N ASN A 208 -8.36 -0.39 14.77
CA ASN A 208 -7.73 -1.10 15.87
C ASN A 208 -8.74 -1.40 16.96
N VAL A 209 -9.01 -2.70 17.19
CA VAL A 209 -10.02 -3.23 18.12
C VAL A 209 -9.37 -4.00 19.27
N GLY A 210 -10.18 -4.42 20.25
CA GLY A 210 -9.80 -5.39 21.27
C GLY A 210 -9.69 -6.81 20.69
N GLU A 211 -9.03 -7.72 21.43
CA GLU A 211 -8.81 -9.12 21.02
C GLU A 211 -10.10 -9.84 20.66
N SER A 212 -11.12 -9.75 21.52
CA SER A 212 -12.42 -10.40 21.32
C SER A 212 -13.16 -9.93 20.05
N GLU A 213 -12.76 -8.81 19.48
CA GLU A 213 -13.38 -8.15 18.32
C GLU A 213 -12.53 -8.29 17.06
N ALA A 214 -11.39 -9.00 17.14
CA ALA A 214 -10.40 -9.12 16.05
C ALA A 214 -10.98 -9.74 14.77
N LYS A 215 -11.97 -10.63 14.90
CA LYS A 215 -12.60 -11.33 13.78
C LYS A 215 -13.77 -10.56 13.18
N GLU A 216 -14.72 -10.14 14.02
CA GLU A 216 -16.02 -9.62 13.55
C GLU A 216 -16.15 -8.09 13.68
N GLY A 217 -15.22 -7.47 14.42
CA GLY A 217 -15.29 -6.05 14.73
C GLY A 217 -16.38 -5.70 15.73
N ASN A 218 -16.78 -4.45 15.73
CA ASN A 218 -17.78 -3.88 16.63
C ASN A 218 -18.58 -2.75 15.95
N ASP A 219 -19.39 -2.02 16.70
CA ASP A 219 -20.18 -0.92 16.14
C ASP A 219 -19.32 0.26 15.66
N PHE A 220 -18.14 0.47 16.23
CA PHE A 220 -17.19 1.46 15.73
C PHE A 220 -16.67 1.07 14.35
N THR A 221 -16.27 -0.19 14.16
CA THR A 221 -15.75 -0.66 12.87
C THR A 221 -16.80 -0.58 11.77
N LYS A 222 -18.06 -0.93 12.05
CA LYS A 222 -19.17 -0.82 11.09
C LYS A 222 -19.39 0.64 10.63
N ARG A 223 -19.26 1.61 11.55
CA ARG A 223 -19.37 3.04 11.20
C ARG A 223 -18.23 3.48 10.29
N VAL A 224 -17.00 3.02 10.56
CA VAL A 224 -15.84 3.33 9.72
C VAL A 224 -15.95 2.66 8.34
N GLU A 225 -16.40 1.41 8.27
CA GLU A 225 -16.61 0.68 7.01
C GLU A 225 -17.67 1.36 6.12
N ALA A 226 -18.78 1.82 6.70
CA ALA A 226 -19.80 2.55 5.98
C ALA A 226 -19.24 3.84 5.37
N LEU A 227 -18.50 4.61 6.16
CA LEU A 227 -17.86 5.85 5.73
C LEU A 227 -16.77 5.60 4.67
N ALA A 228 -15.93 4.57 4.84
CA ALA A 228 -14.92 4.19 3.85
C ALA A 228 -15.57 3.88 2.49
N LYS A 229 -16.69 3.15 2.50
CA LYS A 229 -17.44 2.83 1.28
C LYS A 229 -17.98 4.08 0.58
N GLU A 230 -18.47 5.06 1.33
CA GLU A 230 -18.95 6.35 0.77
C GLU A 230 -17.81 7.15 0.10
N GLU A 231 -16.59 7.04 0.64
CA GLU A 231 -15.40 7.72 0.11
C GLU A 231 -14.65 6.93 -0.98
N GLY A 232 -15.12 5.73 -1.35
CA GLY A 232 -14.41 4.84 -2.27
C GLY A 232 -13.09 4.32 -1.70
N ALA A 233 -12.95 4.29 -0.36
CA ALA A 233 -11.79 3.79 0.37
C ALA A 233 -12.06 2.39 0.94
N GLU A 234 -11.00 1.74 1.44
CA GLU A 234 -11.11 0.46 2.15
C GLU A 234 -10.95 0.65 3.65
N ALA A 235 -11.59 -0.24 4.42
CA ALA A 235 -11.36 -0.41 5.84
C ALA A 235 -10.94 -1.85 6.16
N MET A 236 -10.16 -2.03 7.23
CA MET A 236 -9.82 -3.34 7.76
C MET A 236 -9.79 -3.32 9.29
N ILE A 237 -10.03 -4.49 9.88
CA ILE A 237 -9.97 -4.70 11.32
C ILE A 237 -8.63 -5.31 11.69
N ILE A 238 -8.01 -4.81 12.76
CA ILE A 238 -6.81 -5.37 13.36
C ILE A 238 -6.89 -5.23 14.89
N ALA A 239 -6.38 -6.21 15.61
CA ALA A 239 -6.17 -6.11 17.06
C ALA A 239 -4.65 -5.97 17.31
N ALA A 240 -4.15 -4.72 17.37
CA ALA A 240 -2.72 -4.47 17.40
C ALA A 240 -2.01 -5.11 18.61
N LYS A 241 -2.69 -5.25 19.73
CA LYS A 241 -2.13 -5.95 20.91
C LYS A 241 -2.00 -7.45 20.65
N THR A 242 -3.00 -8.08 20.04
CA THR A 242 -2.96 -9.48 19.63
C THR A 242 -1.84 -9.75 18.62
N GLU A 243 -1.64 -8.83 17.67
CA GLU A 243 -0.53 -8.92 16.72
C GLU A 243 0.85 -8.85 17.42
N GLU A 244 0.97 -8.05 18.48
CA GLU A 244 2.18 -8.00 19.32
C GLU A 244 2.41 -9.35 20.00
N ASP A 245 1.38 -9.95 20.58
CA ASP A 245 1.44 -11.25 21.24
C ASP A 245 1.81 -12.37 20.22
N ILE A 246 1.26 -12.34 18.99
CA ILE A 246 1.63 -13.26 17.89
C ILE A 246 3.10 -13.05 17.48
N ALA A 247 3.58 -11.80 17.47
CA ALA A 247 4.95 -11.48 17.08
C ALA A 247 5.98 -12.01 18.10
N GLU A 248 5.60 -12.17 19.37
CA GLU A 248 6.46 -12.72 20.42
C GLU A 248 6.59 -14.27 20.35
N LEU A 249 5.68 -14.95 19.67
CA LEU A 249 5.76 -16.42 19.50
C LEU A 249 6.92 -16.79 18.58
N GLU A 250 7.73 -17.78 18.99
CA GLU A 250 8.93 -18.18 18.26
C GLU A 250 8.63 -19.18 17.13
N SER A 251 7.73 -20.17 17.36
CA SER A 251 7.46 -21.19 16.37
C SER A 251 6.32 -20.82 15.43
N TYR A 252 6.39 -21.33 14.21
CA TYR A 252 5.31 -21.18 13.23
C TYR A 252 4.04 -21.91 13.69
N GLU A 253 4.20 -23.08 14.29
CA GLU A 253 3.13 -23.90 14.79
C GLU A 253 2.34 -23.18 15.90
N ASP A 254 3.04 -22.54 16.85
CA ASP A 254 2.38 -21.80 17.95
C ASP A 254 1.59 -20.61 17.38
N LYS A 255 2.12 -19.92 16.36
CA LYS A 255 1.41 -18.83 15.68
C LYS A 255 0.14 -19.31 15.00
N GLN A 256 0.21 -20.45 14.30
CA GLN A 256 -0.98 -21.03 13.65
C GLN A 256 -2.03 -21.47 14.68
N MET A 257 -1.64 -22.13 15.75
CA MET A 257 -2.54 -22.50 16.83
C MET A 257 -3.23 -21.28 17.44
N PHE A 258 -2.49 -20.21 17.69
CA PHE A 258 -3.02 -18.97 18.25
C PHE A 258 -4.02 -18.29 17.30
N LEU A 259 -3.71 -18.24 16.00
CA LEU A 259 -4.63 -17.72 14.98
C LEU A 259 -5.90 -18.57 14.87
N GLU A 260 -5.78 -19.90 14.91
CA GLU A 260 -6.94 -20.82 14.91
C GLU A 260 -7.83 -20.62 16.13
N GLU A 261 -7.26 -20.44 17.32
CA GLU A 261 -8.01 -20.15 18.56
C GLU A 261 -8.83 -18.86 18.44
N LEU A 262 -8.28 -17.85 17.79
CA LEU A 262 -8.98 -16.58 17.51
C LEU A 262 -9.94 -16.68 16.31
N GLY A 263 -9.92 -17.81 15.57
CA GLY A 263 -10.71 -18.02 14.36
C GLY A 263 -10.26 -17.12 13.20
N LEU A 264 -8.97 -16.81 13.15
CA LEU A 264 -8.32 -16.03 12.09
C LEU A 264 -7.54 -16.97 11.16
N GLU A 265 -7.65 -16.75 9.86
CA GLU A 265 -6.90 -17.52 8.85
C GLU A 265 -5.46 -17.01 8.71
N GLU A 266 -5.25 -15.73 8.93
CA GLU A 266 -3.99 -15.03 8.73
C GLU A 266 -3.86 -13.88 9.74
N SER A 267 -2.63 -13.51 10.11
CA SER A 267 -2.37 -12.37 10.98
C SER A 267 -2.86 -11.06 10.35
N GLY A 268 -3.32 -10.12 11.17
CA GLY A 268 -3.75 -8.80 10.73
C GLY A 268 -2.61 -8.01 10.10
N VAL A 269 -1.36 -8.20 10.59
CA VAL A 269 -0.15 -7.60 10.03
C VAL A 269 0.08 -8.06 8.59
N ASN A 270 -0.05 -9.37 8.29
CA ASN A 270 0.09 -9.88 6.94
C ASN A 270 -0.98 -9.32 6.00
N ARG A 271 -2.24 -9.29 6.45
CA ARG A 271 -3.35 -8.66 5.71
C ARG A 271 -3.10 -7.18 5.46
N LEU A 272 -2.56 -6.45 6.45
CA LEU A 272 -2.21 -5.04 6.31
C LEU A 272 -1.15 -4.81 5.24
N ILE A 273 -0.08 -5.62 5.24
CA ILE A 273 1.00 -5.51 4.25
C ILE A 273 0.45 -5.75 2.83
N LYS A 274 -0.34 -6.81 2.64
CA LYS A 274 -0.99 -7.12 1.35
C LYS A 274 -1.89 -5.98 0.88
N LYS A 275 -2.71 -5.42 1.79
CA LYS A 275 -3.58 -4.28 1.48
C LYS A 275 -2.81 -3.00 1.17
N ALA A 276 -1.74 -2.71 1.91
CA ALA A 276 -0.87 -1.56 1.63
C ALA A 276 -0.20 -1.69 0.24
N TYR A 277 0.24 -2.88 -0.12
CA TYR A 277 0.82 -3.18 -1.42
C TYR A 277 -0.19 -2.95 -2.57
N SER A 278 -1.41 -3.45 -2.41
CA SER A 278 -2.51 -3.21 -3.35
C SER A 278 -2.92 -1.74 -3.42
N LEU A 279 -2.97 -1.05 -2.27
CA LEU A 279 -3.30 0.39 -2.18
C LEU A 279 -2.32 1.25 -2.97
N LEU A 280 -1.05 0.85 -3.01
CA LEU A 280 0.00 1.47 -3.81
C LEU A 280 -0.08 1.09 -5.30
N ASN A 281 -1.12 0.35 -5.72
CA ASN A 281 -1.31 -0.14 -7.07
C ASN A 281 -0.13 -0.98 -7.59
N LEU A 282 0.43 -1.79 -6.68
CA LEU A 282 1.55 -2.70 -6.94
C LEU A 282 1.05 -4.12 -7.14
N GLU A 283 1.71 -4.83 -8.04
CA GLU A 283 1.52 -6.25 -8.33
C GLU A 283 2.89 -6.94 -8.42
N THR A 284 2.88 -8.26 -8.47
CA THR A 284 4.09 -9.08 -8.46
C THR A 284 4.14 -10.02 -9.65
N PHE A 285 5.24 -10.03 -10.41
CA PHE A 285 5.60 -11.16 -11.26
C PHE A 285 6.74 -11.95 -10.63
N ILE A 286 6.92 -13.19 -11.01
CA ILE A 286 7.85 -14.12 -10.37
C ILE A 286 8.85 -14.64 -11.40
N THR A 287 10.11 -14.74 -11.01
CA THR A 287 11.11 -15.55 -11.70
C THR A 287 11.41 -16.78 -10.87
N ALA A 288 11.29 -17.97 -11.45
CA ALA A 288 11.51 -19.24 -10.78
C ALA A 288 12.65 -20.02 -11.43
N GLY A 289 13.68 -20.32 -10.68
CA GLY A 289 14.84 -21.07 -11.15
C GLY A 289 15.62 -21.70 -9.98
N GLU A 290 16.56 -22.61 -10.29
CA GLU A 290 17.37 -23.32 -9.30
C GLU A 290 18.22 -22.40 -8.42
N MET A 291 18.63 -21.24 -8.93
CA MET A 291 19.41 -20.27 -8.14
C MET A 291 18.52 -19.51 -7.15
N GLU A 292 17.37 -19.05 -7.61
CA GLU A 292 16.43 -18.30 -6.80
C GLU A 292 14.99 -18.38 -7.32
N VAL A 293 14.04 -18.33 -6.40
CA VAL A 293 12.65 -17.93 -6.66
C VAL A 293 12.48 -16.52 -6.14
N LYS A 294 12.15 -15.59 -7.03
CA LYS A 294 12.09 -14.17 -6.68
C LYS A 294 10.83 -13.49 -7.17
N ALA A 295 10.20 -12.77 -6.26
CA ALA A 295 9.09 -11.86 -6.54
C ALA A 295 9.63 -10.47 -6.94
N TRP A 296 9.08 -9.93 -8.01
CA TRP A 296 9.44 -8.62 -8.55
C TRP A 296 8.24 -7.70 -8.53
N THR A 297 8.38 -6.57 -7.84
CA THR A 297 7.31 -5.57 -7.72
C THR A 297 7.21 -4.74 -9.00
N TYR A 298 5.99 -4.57 -9.52
CA TYR A 298 5.71 -3.68 -10.63
C TYR A 298 4.38 -2.92 -10.42
N HIS A 299 4.16 -1.87 -11.20
CA HIS A 299 2.87 -1.15 -11.15
C HIS A 299 1.83 -1.88 -12.01
N LYS A 300 0.66 -2.08 -11.45
CA LYS A 300 -0.49 -2.65 -12.16
C LYS A 300 -0.71 -1.99 -13.52
N GLY A 301 -0.93 -2.81 -14.53
CA GLY A 301 -1.13 -2.36 -15.90
C GLY A 301 0.16 -2.11 -16.70
N TRP A 302 1.33 -2.37 -16.11
CA TRP A 302 2.59 -2.32 -16.87
C TRP A 302 2.69 -3.43 -17.91
N LYS A 303 3.38 -3.11 -19.01
CA LYS A 303 3.67 -4.05 -20.09
C LYS A 303 4.98 -4.79 -19.86
N ALA A 304 5.14 -5.91 -20.52
CA ALA A 304 6.31 -6.79 -20.38
C ALA A 304 7.67 -6.08 -20.48
N PRO A 305 7.93 -5.10 -21.38
CA PRO A 305 9.20 -4.39 -21.40
C PRO A 305 9.47 -3.59 -20.11
N GLN A 306 8.44 -2.93 -19.55
CA GLN A 306 8.57 -2.17 -18.30
C GLN A 306 8.89 -3.09 -17.12
N CYS A 307 8.22 -4.26 -17.06
CA CYS A 307 8.50 -5.29 -16.06
C CYS A 307 9.91 -5.88 -16.22
N ALA A 308 10.38 -6.09 -17.44
CA ALA A 308 11.77 -6.47 -17.70
C ALA A 308 12.76 -5.44 -17.16
N GLY A 309 12.43 -4.15 -17.27
CA GLY A 309 13.18 -3.02 -16.73
C GLY A 309 13.36 -3.02 -15.22
N VAL A 310 12.42 -3.64 -14.49
CA VAL A 310 12.54 -3.83 -13.02
C VAL A 310 13.72 -4.72 -12.66
N ILE A 311 14.02 -5.73 -13.51
CA ILE A 311 15.17 -6.59 -13.31
C ILE A 311 16.46 -5.86 -13.65
N HIS A 312 16.51 -5.28 -14.84
CA HIS A 312 17.65 -4.47 -15.31
C HIS A 312 17.23 -3.56 -16.47
N THR A 313 17.76 -2.35 -16.51
CA THR A 313 17.45 -1.37 -17.59
C THR A 313 17.79 -1.87 -19.00
N ASP A 314 18.80 -2.73 -19.13
CA ASP A 314 19.15 -3.32 -20.42
C ASP A 314 18.11 -4.33 -20.91
N PHE A 315 17.39 -5.01 -19.99
CA PHE A 315 16.31 -5.91 -20.34
C PHE A 315 15.13 -5.15 -20.98
N GLU A 316 14.83 -3.96 -20.50
CA GLU A 316 13.81 -3.08 -21.08
C GLU A 316 14.23 -2.61 -22.48
N LYS A 317 15.46 -2.06 -22.60
CA LYS A 317 15.98 -1.51 -23.85
C LYS A 317 16.13 -2.56 -24.94
N GLY A 318 16.66 -3.72 -24.58
CA GLY A 318 16.89 -4.85 -25.48
C GLY A 318 15.74 -5.84 -25.58
N PHE A 319 14.57 -5.53 -25.02
CA PHE A 319 13.43 -6.47 -24.94
C PHE A 319 13.05 -7.03 -26.31
N ILE A 320 13.04 -8.35 -26.42
CA ILE A 320 12.58 -9.09 -27.62
C ILE A 320 11.19 -9.69 -27.36
N ARG A 321 11.08 -10.51 -26.32
CA ARG A 321 9.85 -11.21 -25.93
C ARG A 321 9.92 -11.66 -24.48
N ALA A 322 8.77 -12.00 -23.90
CA ALA A 322 8.66 -12.69 -22.61
C ALA A 322 8.08 -14.10 -22.82
N GLU A 323 8.63 -15.08 -22.15
CA GLU A 323 8.05 -16.40 -21.99
C GLU A 323 7.26 -16.34 -20.67
N VAL A 324 5.94 -16.54 -20.74
CA VAL A 324 5.01 -16.36 -19.63
C VAL A 324 4.31 -17.64 -19.30
N ILE A 325 4.32 -18.04 -18.03
CA ILE A 325 3.58 -19.17 -17.50
C ILE A 325 2.65 -18.67 -16.41
N LYS A 326 1.40 -19.07 -16.42
CA LYS A 326 0.47 -18.78 -15.33
C LYS A 326 0.84 -19.63 -14.11
N TYR A 327 0.79 -19.01 -12.92
CA TYR A 327 1.14 -19.66 -11.66
C TYR A 327 0.41 -21.00 -11.48
N ASP A 328 -0.92 -21.02 -11.71
CA ASP A 328 -1.72 -22.22 -11.55
C ASP A 328 -1.30 -23.35 -12.53
N ASP A 329 -0.97 -23.02 -13.78
CA ASP A 329 -0.46 -24.00 -14.74
C ASP A 329 0.90 -24.57 -14.29
N TYR A 330 1.77 -23.72 -13.73
CA TYR A 330 3.07 -24.15 -13.23
C TYR A 330 2.95 -25.14 -12.06
N VAL A 331 2.10 -24.82 -11.09
CA VAL A 331 1.89 -25.65 -9.89
C VAL A 331 1.17 -26.96 -10.24
N ASN A 332 0.09 -26.87 -11.02
CA ASN A 332 -0.73 -28.04 -11.34
C ASN A 332 0.00 -29.06 -12.23
N LEU A 333 0.89 -28.60 -13.10
CA LEU A 333 1.69 -29.49 -13.98
C LEU A 333 3.03 -29.90 -13.34
N GLY A 334 3.45 -29.29 -12.25
CA GLY A 334 4.63 -29.68 -11.48
C GLY A 334 5.95 -29.12 -12.01
N GLY A 335 5.92 -27.99 -12.76
CA GLY A 335 7.11 -27.26 -13.14
C GLY A 335 7.20 -26.91 -14.63
N GLU A 336 8.26 -26.16 -14.97
CA GLU A 336 8.44 -25.52 -16.28
C GLU A 336 8.47 -26.51 -17.45
N THR A 337 9.14 -27.66 -17.29
CA THR A 337 9.24 -28.66 -18.37
C THR A 337 7.89 -29.23 -18.74
N ALA A 338 7.08 -29.62 -17.76
CA ALA A 338 5.73 -30.15 -18.00
C ALA A 338 4.79 -29.10 -18.59
N VAL A 339 4.94 -27.83 -18.17
CA VAL A 339 4.18 -26.71 -18.74
C VAL A 339 4.52 -26.52 -20.24
N LYS A 340 5.80 -26.61 -20.60
CA LYS A 340 6.24 -26.54 -22.01
C LYS A 340 5.68 -27.67 -22.84
N GLU A 341 5.75 -28.91 -22.34
CA GLU A 341 5.21 -30.09 -23.01
C GLU A 341 3.69 -30.02 -23.17
N ALA A 342 2.99 -29.44 -22.21
CA ALA A 342 1.54 -29.20 -22.28
C ALA A 342 1.15 -28.00 -23.17
N GLY A 343 2.12 -27.27 -23.74
CA GLY A 343 1.86 -26.09 -24.58
C GLY A 343 1.28 -24.90 -23.81
N LYS A 344 1.50 -24.80 -22.50
CA LYS A 344 0.97 -23.76 -21.62
C LYS A 344 1.95 -22.59 -21.36
N MET A 345 3.14 -22.66 -21.91
CA MET A 345 4.06 -21.52 -21.93
C MET A 345 3.72 -20.62 -23.12
N ASN A 346 3.32 -19.40 -22.83
CA ASN A 346 3.00 -18.41 -23.84
C ASN A 346 4.23 -17.56 -24.18
N VAL A 347 4.33 -17.17 -25.43
CA VAL A 347 5.36 -16.23 -25.92
C VAL A 347 4.68 -14.90 -26.18
N GLU A 348 5.01 -13.89 -25.40
CA GLU A 348 4.36 -12.61 -25.36
C GLU A 348 5.26 -11.48 -25.86
N GLY A 349 4.66 -10.54 -26.58
CA GLY A 349 5.35 -9.37 -27.16
C GLY A 349 5.30 -8.14 -26.24
N LYS A 350 5.71 -7.00 -26.83
CA LYS A 350 5.84 -5.70 -26.13
C LYS A 350 4.53 -5.16 -25.55
N GLU A 351 3.39 -5.55 -26.14
CA GLU A 351 2.08 -5.04 -25.74
C GLU A 351 1.40 -5.86 -24.65
N TYR A 352 2.03 -6.97 -24.22
CA TYR A 352 1.49 -7.81 -23.16
C TYR A 352 1.44 -7.05 -21.85
N VAL A 353 0.25 -6.94 -21.27
CA VAL A 353 0.02 -6.39 -19.92
C VAL A 353 0.22 -7.52 -18.92
N VAL A 354 1.25 -7.39 -18.10
CA VAL A 354 1.63 -8.40 -17.10
C VAL A 354 0.53 -8.56 -16.05
N GLN A 355 0.26 -9.80 -15.66
CA GLN A 355 -0.75 -10.12 -14.65
C GLN A 355 -0.06 -10.54 -13.34
N ASP A 356 -0.70 -10.24 -12.21
CA ASP A 356 -0.18 -10.64 -10.90
C ASP A 356 0.02 -12.16 -10.82
N GLY A 357 1.21 -12.57 -10.37
CA GLY A 357 1.60 -13.97 -10.28
C GLY A 357 2.13 -14.60 -11.57
N ASP A 358 2.24 -13.86 -12.68
CA ASP A 358 2.88 -14.38 -13.88
C ASP A 358 4.32 -14.85 -13.57
N ILE A 359 4.68 -16.07 -13.99
CA ILE A 359 6.04 -16.57 -13.96
C ILE A 359 6.68 -16.23 -15.31
N MET A 360 7.77 -15.45 -15.30
CA MET A 360 8.28 -14.82 -16.51
C MET A 360 9.76 -15.07 -16.75
N HIS A 361 10.11 -15.34 -18.02
CA HIS A 361 11.48 -15.31 -18.52
C HIS A 361 11.60 -14.29 -19.66
N PHE A 362 12.46 -13.30 -19.51
CA PHE A 362 12.66 -12.26 -20.53
C PHE A 362 13.80 -12.66 -21.46
N ARG A 363 13.54 -12.51 -22.77
CA ARG A 363 14.55 -12.63 -23.83
C ARG A 363 14.86 -11.23 -24.35
N PHE A 364 16.12 -10.87 -24.29
CA PHE A 364 16.62 -9.55 -24.66
C PHE A 364 17.93 -9.66 -25.40
N ASN A 365 18.29 -8.61 -26.14
CA ASN A 365 19.57 -8.47 -26.81
C ASN A 365 20.12 -7.09 -26.50
N VAL A 366 21.38 -7.02 -26.06
CA VAL A 366 22.09 -5.77 -25.70
C VAL A 366 23.20 -5.55 -26.71
#